data_f1fada73c16c5f589413bab1a68813e5
#
_entry.id   f1fada73c16c5f589413bab1a68813e5
#
_cell.length_a   1.000
_cell.length_b   1.000
_cell.length_c   1.000
_cell.angle_alpha   90.00
_cell.angle_beta   90.00
_cell.angle_gamma   90.00
#
_symmetry.space_group_name_H-M   'P 1'
#
loop_
_entity.id
_entity.type
_entity.pdbx_description
1 polymer ?
#
loop_
_entity_poly.entity_id
_entity_poly.type
_entity_poly.pdbx_seq_one_letter_code
_entity_poly.pdbx_strand_id
1 'polypeptide(L)' 'MKAVIDRFEGDYAVVLFSEEEIKVDIPRQLLPAGAKEGSWLKVSFELDQEGEKKQREKIEGLLEKLKKKGK' A
#
# COMPACT_ATOMS: atom_id res chain seq x y z
N MET A 1 -1.78 10.55 -9.92
CA MET A 1 -2.92 10.44 -9.00
C MET A 1 -2.65 11.32 -7.79
N LYS A 2 -3.59 12.21 -7.47
CA LYS A 2 -3.43 13.10 -6.34
C LYS A 2 -4.30 12.67 -5.17
N ALA A 3 -3.79 12.83 -3.97
CA ALA A 3 -4.51 12.49 -2.75
C ALA A 3 -4.20 13.52 -1.68
N VAL A 4 -5.11 13.66 -0.73
CA VAL A 4 -4.93 14.60 0.38
C VAL A 4 -5.06 13.82 1.68
N ILE A 5 -4.24 14.19 2.66
CA ILE A 5 -4.34 13.60 3.99
C ILE A 5 -5.46 14.30 4.73
N ASP A 6 -6.54 13.58 5.00
CA ASP A 6 -7.67 14.13 5.74
C ASP A 6 -7.32 14.31 7.22
N ARG A 7 -6.80 13.25 7.81
CA ARG A 7 -6.40 13.28 9.23
C ARG A 7 -5.52 12.09 9.57
N PHE A 8 -4.92 12.14 10.73
CA PHE A 8 -4.19 11.00 11.30
C PHE A 8 -5.03 10.38 12.40
N GLU A 9 -5.11 9.07 12.41
CA GLU A 9 -5.76 8.32 13.46
C GLU A 9 -4.83 7.20 13.93
N GLY A 10 -4.30 7.33 15.17
CA GLY A 10 -3.36 6.33 15.70
C GLY A 10 -2.14 6.19 14.80
N ASP A 11 -1.92 4.99 14.31
CA ASP A 11 -0.73 4.66 13.52
C ASP A 11 -0.92 4.82 12.02
N TYR A 12 -2.06 5.33 11.59
CA TYR A 12 -2.35 5.48 10.18
C TYR A 12 -2.94 6.84 9.86
N ALA A 13 -2.93 7.18 8.58
CA ALA A 13 -3.53 8.39 8.06
C ALA A 13 -4.70 8.06 7.17
N VAL A 14 -5.75 8.86 7.27
CA VAL A 14 -6.89 8.74 6.36
C VAL A 14 -6.59 9.60 5.15
N VAL A 15 -6.51 8.96 3.99
CA VAL A 15 -6.13 9.63 2.74
C VAL A 15 -7.28 9.56 1.76
N LEU A 16 -7.59 10.69 1.15
CA LEU A 16 -8.66 10.81 0.18
C LEU A 16 -8.09 11.03 -1.21
N PHE A 17 -8.48 10.17 -2.14
CA PHE A 17 -8.11 10.33 -3.55
C PHE A 17 -9.14 11.23 -4.21
N SER A 18 -8.72 12.42 -4.60
CA SER A 18 -9.63 13.46 -5.04
C SER A 18 -10.43 13.16 -6.31
N GLU A 19 -9.89 12.39 -7.21
CA GLU A 19 -10.55 12.11 -8.48
C GLU A 19 -11.63 11.03 -8.38
N GLU A 20 -11.47 10.09 -7.45
CA GLU A 20 -12.36 8.95 -7.35
C GLU A 20 -13.12 8.87 -6.03
N GLU A 21 -12.94 9.85 -5.17
CA GLU A 21 -13.57 9.91 -3.85
C GLU A 21 -13.33 8.64 -3.02
N ILE A 22 -12.18 8.03 -3.20
CA ILE A 22 -11.81 6.84 -2.46
C ILE A 22 -11.09 7.23 -1.19
N LYS A 23 -11.51 6.65 -0.08
CA LYS A 23 -10.90 6.86 1.22
C LYS A 23 -10.07 5.63 1.57
N VAL A 24 -8.79 5.84 1.89
CA VAL A 24 -7.86 4.76 2.19
C VAL A 24 -7.11 5.07 3.47
N ASP A 25 -6.94 4.06 4.31
CA ASP A 25 -6.13 4.17 5.53
C ASP A 25 -4.72 3.71 5.19
N ILE A 26 -3.75 4.61 5.36
CA ILE A 26 -2.35 4.32 5.04
C ILE A 26 -1.52 4.42 6.32
N PRO A 27 -0.72 3.38 6.63
CA PRO A 27 0.15 3.45 7.80
C PRO A 27 1.09 4.66 7.72
N ARG A 28 1.27 5.33 8.86
CA ARG A 28 2.09 6.54 8.91
C ARG A 28 3.52 6.32 8.43
N GLN A 29 4.06 5.15 8.69
CA GLN A 29 5.44 4.84 8.31
C GLN A 29 5.65 4.80 6.80
N LEU A 30 4.58 4.67 6.01
CA LEU A 30 4.66 4.65 4.56
C LEU A 30 4.59 6.05 3.95
N LEU A 31 4.27 7.06 4.76
CA LEU A 31 4.16 8.42 4.29
C LEU A 31 5.50 9.14 4.35
N PRO A 32 5.73 10.11 3.45
CA PRO A 32 6.99 10.86 3.47
C PRO A 32 7.11 11.69 4.74
N ALA A 33 8.36 11.99 5.12
CA ALA A 33 8.62 12.84 6.27
C ALA A 33 8.00 14.22 6.03
N GLY A 34 7.42 14.77 7.08
CA GLY A 34 6.78 16.07 7.00
C GLY A 34 5.32 16.05 6.53
N ALA A 35 4.79 14.88 6.23
CA ALA A 35 3.37 14.76 5.89
C ALA A 35 2.50 15.09 7.11
N LYS A 36 1.45 15.89 6.89
CA LYS A 36 0.56 16.34 7.96
C LYS A 36 -0.86 16.47 7.41
N GLU A 37 -1.81 16.77 8.29
CA GLU A 37 -3.20 17.01 7.88
C GLU A 37 -3.26 18.10 6.82
N GLY A 38 -4.02 17.83 5.79
CA GLY A 38 -4.15 18.76 4.67
C GLY A 38 -3.04 18.70 3.64
N SER A 39 -2.01 17.90 3.88
CA SER A 39 -0.95 17.75 2.90
C SER A 39 -1.45 17.03 1.66
N TRP A 40 -1.01 17.49 0.49
CA TRP A 40 -1.30 16.83 -0.76
C TRP A 40 -0.21 15.83 -1.07
N LEU A 41 -0.61 14.69 -1.58
CA LEU A 41 0.30 13.60 -1.94
C LEU A 41 0.19 13.31 -3.42
N LYS A 42 1.33 13.01 -4.02
CA LYS A 42 1.38 12.49 -5.37
C LYS A 42 1.56 10.98 -5.25
N VAL A 43 0.56 10.23 -5.66
CA VAL A 43 0.54 8.78 -5.49
C VAL A 43 0.67 8.10 -6.85
N SER A 44 1.53 7.11 -6.93
CA SER A 44 1.67 6.32 -8.13
C SER A 44 1.93 4.85 -7.77
N PHE A 45 1.48 3.98 -8.63
CA PHE A 45 1.72 2.54 -8.51
C PHE A 45 2.38 2.06 -9.77
N GLU A 46 3.46 1.36 -9.63
CA GLU A 46 4.19 0.81 -10.76
C GLU A 46 4.45 -0.67 -10.50
N LEU A 47 4.36 -1.45 -11.54
CA LEU A 47 4.71 -2.86 -11.42
C LEU A 47 6.22 -2.99 -11.34
N ASP A 48 6.67 -3.70 -10.32
CA ASP A 48 8.09 -3.99 -10.15
C ASP A 48 8.33 -5.43 -10.58
N GLN A 49 8.78 -5.60 -11.83
CA GLN A 49 8.95 -6.92 -12.39
C GLN A 49 9.99 -7.75 -11.65
N GLU A 50 11.05 -7.13 -11.16
CA GLU A 50 12.05 -7.84 -10.38
C GLU A 50 11.51 -8.23 -9.02
N GLY A 51 10.85 -7.30 -8.34
CA GLY A 51 10.20 -7.57 -7.06
C GLY A 51 9.09 -8.59 -7.20
N GLU A 52 8.31 -8.49 -8.25
CA GLU A 52 7.25 -9.43 -8.56
C GLU A 52 7.80 -10.84 -8.75
N LYS A 53 8.90 -10.97 -9.46
CA LYS A 53 9.55 -12.26 -9.68
C LYS A 53 10.02 -12.88 -8.38
N LYS A 54 10.64 -12.09 -7.51
CA LYS A 54 11.08 -12.57 -6.20
C LYS A 54 9.91 -12.98 -5.32
N GLN A 55 8.85 -12.19 -5.31
CA GLN A 55 7.64 -12.50 -4.57
C GLN A 55 6.98 -13.77 -5.08
N ARG A 56 6.95 -13.91 -6.40
CA ARG A 56 6.35 -15.09 -7.02
C ARG A 56 7.08 -16.36 -6.62
N GLU A 57 8.40 -16.34 -6.57
CA GLU A 57 9.19 -17.48 -6.11
C GLU A 57 8.83 -17.86 -4.69
N LYS A 58 8.70 -16.89 -3.80
CA LYS A 58 8.30 -17.14 -2.41
C LYS A 58 6.89 -17.68 -2.32
N ILE A 59 5.97 -17.10 -3.08
CA ILE A 59 4.57 -17.52 -3.08
C ILE A 59 4.42 -18.92 -3.62
N GLU A 60 5.12 -19.25 -4.69
CA GLU A 60 5.11 -20.59 -5.26
C GLU A 60 5.61 -21.64 -4.26
N GLY A 61 6.68 -21.31 -3.54
CA GLY A 61 7.19 -22.19 -2.49
C GLY A 61 6.18 -22.41 -1.38
N LEU A 62 5.49 -21.35 -0.96
CA LEU A 62 4.45 -21.46 0.06
C LEU A 62 3.25 -22.25 -0.44
N LEU A 63 2.85 -22.03 -1.68
CA LEU A 63 1.72 -22.75 -2.28
C LEU A 63 2.02 -24.25 -2.40
N GLU A 64 3.24 -24.61 -2.77
CA GLU A 64 3.64 -26.01 -2.82
C GLU A 64 3.54 -26.66 -1.45
N LYS A 65 4.01 -25.99 -0.41
CA LYS A 65 3.89 -26.49 0.96
C LYS A 65 2.43 -26.64 1.37
N LEU A 66 1.60 -25.67 1.03
CA LEU A 66 0.17 -25.73 1.34
C LEU A 66 -0.53 -26.84 0.58
N LYS A 67 -0.19 -27.03 -0.68
CA LYS A 67 -0.75 -28.12 -1.47
C LYS A 67 -0.41 -29.48 -0.90
N LYS A 68 0.82 -29.66 -0.45
CA LYS A 68 1.24 -30.91 0.16
C LYS A 68 0.52 -31.17 1.48
N LYS A 69 0.23 -30.11 2.24
CA LYS A 69 -0.50 -30.24 3.50
C LYS A 69 -2.00 -30.32 3.30
N GLY A 70 -2.51 -29.69 2.25
CA GLY A 70 -3.94 -29.64 2.00
C GLY A 70 -4.51 -30.86 1.32
N LYS A 71 -3.68 -31.77 0.98
CA LYS A 71 -4.08 -33.05 0.41
C LYS A 71 -3.54 -34.19 1.27
#